data_38fcaf8aaaab2e22eb8e2a55c9f0eb1c
#
_entry.id   38fcaf8aaaab2e22eb8e2a55c9f0eb1c
#
_cell.length_a   1.000
_cell.length_b   1.000
_cell.length_c   1.000
_cell.angle_alpha   90.00
_cell.angle_beta   90.00
_cell.angle_gamma   90.00
#
_symmetry.space_group_name_H-M   'P 1'
#
loop_
_entity.id
_entity.type
_entity.pdbx_description
1 polymer ?
#
loop_
_entity_poly.entity_id
_entity_poly.type
_entity_poly.pdbx_seq_one_letter_code
_entity_poly.pdbx_strand_id
1 'polypeptide(L)'
;PLWLQELGVAELKGKWDEERHALGQEAKRFIRTNTLKGTRDELAHSLSEEGVVTKSVAGVPTALEVTSNSALFRTKAFKEGRFEQQDAGSQQIGSFVEAKPGERVIDACAGSGGKTLQLAASMEGKGVIIAMDTEQWKLDDLKKRAKRAGAFNIEPRVIDSTKVIKRMYETAD
;
A
#
# COMPACT_ATOMS: atom_id res chain seq x y z
N PRO A 1 17.55 4.59 -22.60
CA PRO A 1 18.56 5.65 -22.76
C PRO A 1 19.96 5.03 -22.81
N LEU A 2 20.90 5.64 -23.57
CA LEU A 2 22.25 5.09 -23.75
C LEU A 2 22.99 4.91 -22.42
N TRP A 3 22.92 5.91 -21.53
CA TRP A 3 23.55 5.85 -20.21
C TRP A 3 23.08 4.64 -19.36
N LEU A 4 21.81 4.25 -19.47
CA LEU A 4 21.26 3.10 -18.74
C LEU A 4 21.77 1.79 -19.32
N GLN A 5 21.91 1.73 -20.66
CA GLN A 5 22.50 0.58 -21.35
C GLN A 5 23.97 0.38 -20.95
N GLU A 6 24.75 1.46 -20.95
CA GLU A 6 26.16 1.45 -20.55
C GLU A 6 26.33 1.01 -19.09
N LEU A 7 25.54 1.59 -18.18
CA LEU A 7 25.54 1.23 -16.76
C LEU A 7 25.13 -0.25 -16.56
N GLY A 8 24.06 -0.69 -17.21
CA GLY A 8 23.56 -2.06 -17.08
C GLY A 8 24.58 -3.08 -17.57
N VAL A 9 25.26 -2.84 -18.69
CA VAL A 9 26.32 -3.69 -19.20
C VAL A 9 27.52 -3.71 -18.25
N ALA A 10 27.90 -2.56 -17.69
CA ALA A 10 29.03 -2.46 -16.77
C ALA A 10 28.78 -3.21 -15.45
N GLU A 11 27.59 -3.02 -14.85
CA GLU A 11 27.26 -3.55 -13.52
C GLU A 11 26.76 -5.00 -13.55
N LEU A 12 25.87 -5.33 -14.51
CA LEU A 12 25.21 -6.64 -14.58
C LEU A 12 25.84 -7.61 -15.60
N LYS A 13 26.76 -7.09 -16.44
CA LYS A 13 27.50 -7.89 -17.43
C LYS A 13 26.54 -8.72 -18.31
N GLY A 14 26.78 -10.03 -18.40
CA GLY A 14 25.97 -10.95 -19.21
C GLY A 14 24.50 -11.10 -18.77
N LYS A 15 24.11 -10.59 -17.58
CA LYS A 15 22.72 -10.61 -17.10
C LYS A 15 21.90 -9.40 -17.56
N TRP A 16 22.54 -8.37 -18.11
CA TRP A 16 21.85 -7.13 -18.46
C TRP A 16 20.70 -7.33 -19.45
N ASP A 17 20.86 -8.16 -20.46
CA ASP A 17 19.81 -8.34 -21.47
C ASP A 17 18.56 -9.01 -20.88
N GLU A 18 18.73 -9.95 -19.95
CA GLU A 18 17.63 -10.59 -19.22
C GLU A 18 16.92 -9.58 -18.32
N GLU A 19 17.68 -8.83 -17.52
CA GLU A 19 17.13 -7.79 -16.64
C GLU A 19 16.44 -6.67 -17.42
N ARG A 20 17.03 -6.22 -18.52
CA ARG A 20 16.43 -5.23 -19.41
C ARG A 20 15.10 -5.71 -20.00
N HIS A 21 15.03 -7.00 -20.37
CA HIS A 21 13.80 -7.59 -20.87
C HIS A 21 12.74 -7.64 -19.74
N ALA A 22 13.11 -8.06 -18.54
CA ALA A 22 12.21 -8.10 -17.39
C ALA A 22 11.68 -6.72 -17.01
N LEU A 23 12.54 -5.69 -17.02
CA LEU A 23 12.16 -4.29 -16.78
C LEU A 23 11.21 -3.73 -17.85
N GLY A 24 11.25 -4.27 -19.07
CA GLY A 24 10.39 -3.89 -20.19
C GLY A 24 9.01 -4.55 -20.18
N GLN A 25 8.76 -5.52 -19.28
CA GLN A 25 7.46 -6.17 -19.20
C GLN A 25 6.40 -5.25 -18.58
N GLU A 26 5.15 -5.42 -18.97
CA GLU A 26 4.04 -4.72 -18.34
C GLU A 26 3.92 -5.16 -16.87
N ALA A 27 3.93 -4.18 -15.96
CA ALA A 27 3.81 -4.43 -14.54
C ALA A 27 2.42 -5.00 -14.21
N LYS A 28 2.39 -6.10 -13.46
CA LYS A 28 1.14 -6.64 -12.93
C LYS A 28 0.47 -5.65 -12.00
N ARG A 29 -0.86 -5.59 -12.05
CA ARG A 29 -1.64 -4.72 -11.19
C ARG A 29 -2.17 -5.49 -10.00
N PHE A 30 -1.84 -5.03 -8.79
CA PHE A 30 -2.32 -5.62 -7.55
C PHE A 30 -3.15 -4.62 -6.76
N ILE A 31 -4.17 -5.13 -6.08
CA ILE A 31 -4.94 -4.40 -5.09
C ILE A 31 -4.92 -5.14 -3.76
N ARG A 32 -4.98 -4.39 -2.68
CA ARG A 32 -5.13 -4.89 -1.32
C ARG A 32 -6.57 -4.69 -0.87
N THR A 33 -7.19 -5.75 -0.42
CA THR A 33 -8.50 -5.71 0.24
C THR A 33 -8.43 -4.89 1.53
N ASN A 34 -9.38 -4.00 1.72
CA ASN A 34 -9.56 -3.32 3.00
C ASN A 34 -10.42 -4.19 3.93
N THR A 35 -9.77 -4.87 4.86
CA THR A 35 -10.44 -5.79 5.80
C THR A 35 -11.35 -5.10 6.80
N LEU A 36 -11.30 -3.77 6.93
CA LEU A 36 -12.31 -2.98 7.67
C LEU A 36 -13.67 -2.93 6.96
N LYS A 37 -13.71 -3.27 5.66
CA LYS A 37 -14.88 -3.15 4.78
C LYS A 37 -15.39 -4.50 4.25
N GLY A 38 -14.75 -5.59 4.57
CA GLY A 38 -15.15 -6.92 4.14
C GLY A 38 -13.97 -7.81 3.76
N THR A 39 -14.28 -8.98 3.27
CA THR A 39 -13.32 -10.02 2.89
C THR A 39 -12.82 -9.86 1.46
N ARG A 40 -11.70 -10.52 1.15
CA ARG A 40 -11.14 -10.58 -0.21
C ARG A 40 -12.13 -11.21 -1.21
N ASP A 41 -12.84 -12.25 -0.80
CA ASP A 41 -13.73 -12.99 -1.70
C ASP A 41 -15.00 -12.16 -2.00
N GLU A 42 -15.54 -11.44 -1.02
CA GLU A 42 -16.63 -10.46 -1.24
C GLU A 42 -16.19 -9.31 -2.17
N LEU A 43 -14.94 -8.84 -2.03
CA LEU A 43 -14.38 -7.83 -2.93
C LEU A 43 -14.25 -8.38 -4.35
N ALA A 44 -13.68 -9.58 -4.52
CA ALA A 44 -13.50 -10.22 -5.81
C ALA A 44 -14.86 -10.43 -6.52
N HIS A 45 -15.88 -10.86 -5.79
CA HIS A 45 -17.24 -11.01 -6.31
C HIS A 45 -17.81 -9.68 -6.78
N SER A 46 -17.78 -8.65 -5.93
CA SER A 46 -18.26 -7.30 -6.27
C SER A 46 -17.54 -6.69 -7.48
N LEU A 47 -16.23 -6.89 -7.60
CA LEU A 47 -15.46 -6.45 -8.76
C LEU A 47 -15.84 -7.20 -10.03
N SER A 48 -16.12 -8.50 -9.93
CA SER A 48 -16.58 -9.32 -11.07
C SER A 48 -17.91 -8.83 -11.62
N GLU A 49 -18.86 -8.42 -10.76
CA GLU A 49 -20.14 -7.83 -11.17
C GLU A 49 -19.95 -6.50 -11.94
N GLU A 50 -18.85 -5.79 -11.68
CA GLU A 50 -18.46 -4.57 -12.39
C GLU A 50 -17.53 -4.83 -13.60
N GLY A 51 -17.34 -6.09 -14.00
CA GLY A 51 -16.52 -6.50 -15.16
C GLY A 51 -15.00 -6.45 -14.89
N VAL A 52 -14.58 -6.43 -13.63
CA VAL A 52 -13.18 -6.49 -13.24
C VAL A 52 -12.79 -7.92 -12.85
N VAL A 53 -11.94 -8.55 -13.66
CA VAL A 53 -11.45 -9.90 -13.40
C VAL A 53 -10.24 -9.86 -12.50
N THR A 54 -10.30 -10.61 -11.41
CA THR A 54 -9.22 -10.71 -10.42
C THR A 54 -8.86 -12.15 -10.12
N LYS A 55 -7.66 -12.36 -9.60
CA LYS A 55 -7.18 -13.65 -9.08
C LYS A 55 -6.49 -13.45 -7.72
N SER A 56 -6.66 -14.39 -6.80
CA SER A 56 -5.96 -14.40 -5.52
C SER A 56 -4.45 -14.59 -5.73
N VAL A 57 -3.66 -13.99 -4.83
CA VAL A 57 -2.21 -14.10 -4.83
C VAL A 57 -1.79 -15.07 -3.72
N ALA A 58 -1.07 -16.13 -4.11
CA ALA A 58 -0.57 -17.11 -3.14
C ALA A 58 0.34 -16.46 -2.09
N GLY A 59 0.15 -16.81 -0.82
CA GLY A 59 0.95 -16.27 0.30
C GLY A 59 0.62 -14.82 0.71
N VAL A 60 -0.36 -14.15 0.05
CA VAL A 60 -0.79 -12.78 0.42
C VAL A 60 -2.31 -12.74 0.55
N PRO A 61 -2.86 -13.00 1.75
CA PRO A 61 -4.30 -13.20 1.96
C PRO A 61 -5.20 -12.03 1.53
N THR A 62 -4.67 -10.80 1.57
CA THR A 62 -5.42 -9.58 1.21
C THR A 62 -5.27 -9.17 -0.25
N ALA A 63 -4.35 -9.80 -1.00
CA ALA A 63 -4.03 -9.40 -2.35
C ALA A 63 -4.92 -10.02 -3.41
N LEU A 64 -5.30 -9.21 -4.40
CA LEU A 64 -5.86 -9.64 -5.67
C LEU A 64 -5.00 -9.07 -6.82
N GLU A 65 -4.63 -9.92 -7.78
CA GLU A 65 -4.09 -9.51 -9.07
C GLU A 65 -5.24 -9.14 -9.99
N VAL A 66 -5.22 -7.95 -10.57
CA VAL A 66 -6.22 -7.51 -11.56
C VAL A 66 -5.74 -7.91 -12.95
N THR A 67 -6.47 -8.83 -13.59
CA THR A 67 -6.08 -9.43 -14.88
C THR A 67 -6.83 -8.86 -16.08
N SER A 68 -7.91 -8.09 -15.85
CA SER A 68 -8.65 -7.41 -16.90
C SER A 68 -8.16 -5.98 -17.11
N ASN A 69 -8.26 -5.47 -18.34
CA ASN A 69 -7.97 -4.05 -18.64
C ASN A 69 -9.21 -3.18 -18.38
N SER A 70 -9.56 -3.01 -17.08
CA SER A 70 -10.77 -2.29 -16.65
C SER A 70 -10.42 -1.01 -15.91
N ALA A 71 -11.39 -0.08 -15.90
CA ALA A 71 -11.27 1.22 -15.21
C ALA A 71 -11.47 1.09 -13.70
N LEU A 72 -10.54 0.40 -13.03
CA LEU A 72 -10.56 0.00 -11.63
C LEU A 72 -11.02 1.09 -10.65
N PHE A 73 -10.52 2.33 -10.83
CA PHE A 73 -10.82 3.46 -9.95
C PHE A 73 -12.22 4.08 -10.17
N ARG A 74 -12.96 3.62 -11.19
CA ARG A 74 -14.35 4.03 -11.43
C ARG A 74 -15.36 3.12 -10.74
N THR A 75 -14.93 1.96 -10.26
CA THR A 75 -15.78 0.98 -9.60
C THR A 75 -16.41 1.53 -8.33
N LYS A 76 -17.58 0.99 -7.97
CA LYS A 76 -18.24 1.27 -6.70
C LYS A 76 -17.37 0.81 -5.53
N ALA A 77 -16.74 -0.36 -5.67
CA ALA A 77 -15.84 -0.90 -4.66
C ALA A 77 -14.69 0.07 -4.31
N PHE A 78 -14.09 0.76 -5.31
CA PHE A 78 -13.07 1.79 -5.04
C PHE A 78 -13.64 3.01 -4.33
N LYS A 79 -14.76 3.53 -4.81
CA LYS A 79 -15.43 4.72 -4.21
C LYS A 79 -15.82 4.48 -2.76
N GLU A 80 -16.21 3.26 -2.42
CA GLU A 80 -16.54 2.83 -1.07
C GLU A 80 -15.32 2.51 -0.19
N GLY A 81 -14.10 2.56 -0.74
CA GLY A 81 -12.85 2.29 -0.02
C GLY A 81 -12.66 0.82 0.35
N ARG A 82 -13.22 -0.11 -0.44
CA ARG A 82 -13.10 -1.56 -0.21
C ARG A 82 -11.73 -2.12 -0.57
N PHE A 83 -10.92 -1.36 -1.31
CA PHE A 83 -9.54 -1.73 -1.65
C PHE A 83 -8.65 -0.51 -1.86
N GLU A 84 -7.34 -0.74 -1.83
CA GLU A 84 -6.29 0.18 -2.22
C GLU A 84 -5.38 -0.49 -3.25
N GLN A 85 -4.84 0.30 -4.20
CA GLN A 85 -3.80 -0.21 -5.09
C GLN A 85 -2.50 -0.32 -4.30
N GLN A 86 -1.95 -1.53 -4.23
CA GLN A 86 -0.68 -1.81 -3.55
C GLN A 86 -0.10 -3.10 -4.09
N ASP A 87 1.17 -3.08 -4.43
CA ASP A 87 1.92 -4.26 -4.88
C ASP A 87 1.91 -5.38 -3.83
N ALA A 88 1.90 -6.64 -4.28
CA ALA A 88 1.81 -7.81 -3.40
C ALA A 88 3.02 -7.92 -2.45
N GLY A 89 4.24 -7.64 -2.92
CA GLY A 89 5.42 -7.60 -2.08
C GLY A 89 5.36 -6.49 -1.03
N SER A 90 4.82 -5.33 -1.40
CA SER A 90 4.59 -4.23 -0.44
C SER A 90 3.57 -4.62 0.63
N GLN A 91 2.55 -5.43 0.30
CA GLN A 91 1.60 -5.96 1.28
C GLN A 91 2.26 -6.94 2.24
N GLN A 92 3.17 -7.80 1.76
CA GLN A 92 3.95 -8.70 2.63
C GLN A 92 4.79 -7.91 3.63
N ILE A 93 5.50 -6.86 3.19
CA ILE A 93 6.27 -5.98 4.08
C ILE A 93 5.40 -5.39 5.20
N GLY A 94 4.20 -4.90 4.86
CA GLY A 94 3.27 -4.39 5.87
C GLY A 94 2.80 -5.46 6.86
N SER A 95 2.70 -6.72 6.44
CA SER A 95 2.33 -7.83 7.30
C SER A 95 3.43 -8.22 8.31
N PHE A 96 4.72 -7.99 7.98
CA PHE A 96 5.83 -8.25 8.90
C PHE A 96 5.84 -7.36 10.15
N VAL A 97 5.11 -6.26 10.12
CA VAL A 97 4.98 -5.39 11.32
C VAL A 97 4.17 -6.07 12.42
N GLU A 98 3.28 -7.01 12.05
CA GLU A 98 2.43 -7.77 12.98
C GLU A 98 1.61 -6.87 13.94
N ALA A 99 1.27 -5.66 13.49
CA ALA A 99 0.54 -4.70 14.30
C ALA A 99 -0.82 -5.25 14.76
N LYS A 100 -1.10 -5.11 16.05
CA LYS A 100 -2.28 -5.67 16.72
C LYS A 100 -3.28 -4.58 17.13
N PRO A 101 -4.56 -4.92 17.28
CA PRO A 101 -5.56 -4.01 17.79
C PRO A 101 -5.17 -3.42 19.16
N GLY A 102 -5.20 -2.10 19.28
CA GLY A 102 -4.91 -1.38 20.52
C GLY A 102 -3.49 -0.84 20.61
N GLU A 103 -2.56 -1.31 19.80
CA GLU A 103 -1.17 -0.87 19.79
C GLU A 103 -1.00 0.57 19.27
N ARG A 104 0.16 1.13 19.56
CA ARG A 104 0.64 2.40 19.03
C ARG A 104 1.78 2.15 18.05
N VAL A 105 1.56 2.46 16.79
CA VAL A 105 2.50 2.26 15.69
C VAL A 105 2.99 3.59 15.14
N ILE A 106 4.26 3.67 14.75
CA ILE A 106 4.83 4.83 14.05
C ILE A 106 5.23 4.40 12.64
N ASP A 107 4.58 5.00 11.62
CA ASP A 107 4.99 4.92 10.23
C ASP A 107 5.78 6.18 9.88
N ALA A 108 7.11 6.10 9.96
CA ALA A 108 8.01 7.25 9.81
C ALA A 108 8.21 7.71 8.35
N CYS A 109 7.72 6.96 7.37
CA CYS A 109 7.81 7.26 5.94
C CYS A 109 6.46 6.94 5.27
N ALA A 110 5.39 7.49 5.81
CA ALA A 110 4.01 7.12 5.46
C ALA A 110 3.64 7.39 4.00
N GLY A 111 4.23 8.41 3.38
CA GLY A 111 3.84 8.84 2.05
C GLY A 111 2.34 9.12 1.99
N SER A 112 1.68 8.68 0.91
CA SER A 112 0.21 8.76 0.78
C SER A 112 -0.52 7.59 1.48
N GLY A 113 0.15 6.84 2.37
CA GLY A 113 -0.49 5.91 3.30
C GLY A 113 -0.70 4.47 2.83
N GLY A 114 0.06 3.99 1.86
CA GLY A 114 -0.10 2.61 1.37
C GLY A 114 0.01 1.57 2.48
N LYS A 115 1.10 1.59 3.26
CA LYS A 115 1.32 0.70 4.41
C LYS A 115 0.57 1.17 5.66
N THR A 116 0.48 2.47 5.92
CA THR A 116 -0.31 3.03 7.02
C THR A 116 -1.76 2.53 7.02
N LEU A 117 -2.43 2.54 5.86
CA LEU A 117 -3.81 2.02 5.72
C LEU A 117 -3.89 0.49 5.88
N GLN A 118 -2.82 -0.23 5.54
CA GLN A 118 -2.73 -1.65 5.79
C GLN A 118 -2.65 -1.94 7.30
N LEU A 119 -1.78 -1.23 8.00
CA LEU A 119 -1.65 -1.35 9.47
C LEU A 119 -2.96 -0.99 10.17
N ALA A 120 -3.64 0.09 9.74
CA ALA A 120 -4.95 0.44 10.27
C ALA A 120 -5.98 -0.69 10.13
N ALA A 121 -5.97 -1.39 8.99
CA ALA A 121 -6.83 -2.53 8.76
C ALA A 121 -6.43 -3.75 9.60
N SER A 122 -5.13 -4.06 9.73
CA SER A 122 -4.61 -5.13 10.61
C SER A 122 -4.96 -4.88 12.09
N MET A 123 -4.92 -3.62 12.50
CA MET A 123 -5.31 -3.19 13.85
C MET A 123 -6.83 -3.09 14.06
N GLU A 124 -7.64 -3.49 13.09
CA GLU A 124 -9.13 -3.39 13.15
C GLU A 124 -9.63 -1.96 13.44
N GLY A 125 -8.88 -0.94 13.04
CA GLY A 125 -9.17 0.45 13.35
C GLY A 125 -9.02 0.85 14.83
N LYS A 126 -8.40 0.00 15.65
CA LYS A 126 -8.16 0.22 17.08
C LYS A 126 -6.71 0.62 17.34
N GLY A 127 -6.46 1.33 18.47
CA GLY A 127 -5.12 1.86 18.75
C GLY A 127 -4.84 3.16 18.00
N VAL A 128 -3.56 3.48 17.76
CA VAL A 128 -3.12 4.73 17.12
C VAL A 128 -1.98 4.46 16.15
N ILE A 129 -2.05 5.03 14.96
CA ILE A 129 -0.94 5.05 14.00
C ILE A 129 -0.49 6.50 13.80
N ILE A 130 0.73 6.82 14.22
CA ILE A 130 1.37 8.10 13.92
C ILE A 130 2.01 8.00 12.54
N ALA A 131 1.38 8.61 11.55
CA ALA A 131 1.84 8.58 10.17
C ALA A 131 2.66 9.83 9.85
N MET A 132 3.95 9.66 9.60
CA MET A 132 4.90 10.77 9.44
C MET A 132 5.47 10.80 8.02
N ASP A 133 5.61 12.00 7.46
CA ASP A 133 6.34 12.26 6.20
C ASP A 133 6.86 13.69 6.21
N THR A 134 7.88 13.99 5.40
CA THR A 134 8.41 15.35 5.22
C THR A 134 7.49 16.20 4.34
N GLU A 135 6.67 15.56 3.51
CA GLU A 135 5.84 16.18 2.48
C GLU A 135 4.38 16.30 2.93
N GLN A 136 3.93 17.51 3.27
CA GLN A 136 2.56 17.78 3.73
C GLN A 136 1.49 17.27 2.74
N TRP A 137 1.70 17.45 1.42
CA TRP A 137 0.73 17.05 0.41
C TRP A 137 0.46 15.53 0.39
N LYS A 138 1.48 14.70 0.71
CA LYS A 138 1.32 13.24 0.84
C LYS A 138 0.42 12.89 2.02
N LEU A 139 0.61 13.58 3.15
CA LEU A 139 -0.22 13.39 4.34
C LEU A 139 -1.67 13.87 4.12
N ASP A 140 -1.87 14.91 3.31
CA ASP A 140 -3.21 15.36 2.94
C ASP A 140 -3.92 14.36 2.01
N ASP A 141 -3.17 13.68 1.13
CA ASP A 141 -3.68 12.56 0.34
C ASP A 141 -3.99 11.35 1.22
N LEU A 142 -3.11 11.03 2.17
CA LEU A 142 -3.35 9.99 3.18
C LEU A 142 -4.67 10.23 3.94
N LYS A 143 -4.96 11.47 4.38
CA LYS A 143 -6.22 11.81 5.08
C LYS A 143 -7.44 11.50 4.22
N LYS A 144 -7.41 11.85 2.92
CA LYS A 144 -8.51 11.57 1.98
C LYS A 144 -8.73 10.06 1.82
N ARG A 145 -7.64 9.31 1.66
CA ARG A 145 -7.67 7.86 1.52
C ARG A 145 -8.13 7.18 2.80
N ALA A 146 -7.64 7.63 3.97
CA ALA A 146 -8.06 7.13 5.29
C ALA A 146 -9.57 7.31 5.51
N LYS A 147 -10.11 8.50 5.18
CA LYS A 147 -11.55 8.76 5.23
C LYS A 147 -12.34 7.81 4.33
N ARG A 148 -11.89 7.61 3.07
CA ARG A 148 -12.53 6.67 2.14
C ARG A 148 -12.46 5.22 2.66
N ALA A 149 -11.31 4.82 3.20
CA ALA A 149 -11.09 3.48 3.74
C ALA A 149 -11.82 3.21 5.07
N GLY A 150 -12.29 4.24 5.78
CA GLY A 150 -12.86 4.12 7.12
C GLY A 150 -11.80 3.88 8.21
N ALA A 151 -10.55 4.28 7.97
CA ALA A 151 -9.44 4.16 8.91
C ALA A 151 -9.30 5.45 9.71
N PHE A 152 -9.86 5.51 10.92
CA PHE A 152 -9.91 6.72 11.74
C PHE A 152 -8.88 6.76 12.88
N ASN A 153 -8.06 5.72 13.02
CA ASN A 153 -7.01 5.60 14.02
C ASN A 153 -5.64 6.09 13.54
N ILE A 154 -5.61 6.97 12.51
CA ILE A 154 -4.37 7.50 11.91
C ILE A 154 -4.22 8.98 12.27
N GLU A 155 -3.07 9.34 12.83
CA GLU A 155 -2.66 10.72 13.14
C GLU A 155 -1.52 11.16 12.20
N PRO A 156 -1.79 11.92 11.14
CA PRO A 156 -0.74 12.42 10.26
C PRO A 156 0.08 13.53 10.92
N ARG A 157 1.41 13.45 10.81
CA ARG A 157 2.35 14.45 11.36
C ARG A 157 3.47 14.74 10.38
N VAL A 158 3.67 16.02 10.05
CA VAL A 158 4.80 16.44 9.22
C VAL A 158 6.11 16.37 10.01
N ILE A 159 7.15 15.88 9.38
CA ILE A 159 8.52 15.96 9.90
C ILE A 159 9.12 17.26 9.38
N ASP A 160 8.95 18.35 10.12
CA ASP A 160 9.52 19.67 9.83
C ASP A 160 10.89 19.87 10.51
N SER A 161 11.19 19.05 11.50
CA SER A 161 12.44 19.14 12.26
C SER A 161 12.74 17.82 13.00
N THR A 162 13.99 17.66 13.42
CA THR A 162 14.42 16.54 14.27
C THR A 162 13.72 16.48 15.64
N LYS A 163 13.14 17.60 16.09
CA LYS A 163 12.39 17.66 17.36
C LYS A 163 11.11 16.81 17.31
N VAL A 164 10.47 16.73 16.14
CA VAL A 164 9.27 15.89 15.95
C VAL A 164 9.61 14.42 16.15
N ILE A 165 10.73 13.96 15.57
CA ILE A 165 11.21 12.57 15.71
C ILE A 165 11.58 12.26 17.16
N LYS A 166 12.31 13.18 17.83
CA LYS A 166 12.70 13.00 19.24
C LYS A 166 11.53 12.83 20.19
N ARG A 167 10.37 13.46 19.91
CA ARG A 167 9.14 13.30 20.70
C ARG A 167 8.50 11.93 20.54
N MET A 168 8.89 11.16 19.53
CA MET A 168 8.37 9.81 19.27
C MET A 168 9.24 8.72 19.89
N TYR A 169 10.38 9.07 20.50
CA TYR A 169 11.28 8.12 21.13
C TYR A 169 10.57 7.35 22.24
N GLU A 170 10.69 6.02 22.22
CA GLU A 170 10.06 5.10 23.19
C GLU A 170 8.54 5.26 23.36
N THR A 171 7.83 5.67 22.30
CA THR A 171 6.36 5.88 22.37
C THR A 171 5.55 4.90 21.51
N ALA A 172 6.18 3.94 20.86
CA ALA A 172 5.51 2.86 20.10
C ALA A 172 5.71 1.51 20.80
N ASP A 173 4.78 0.59 20.51
CA ASP A 173 4.85 -0.82 20.92
C ASP A 173 5.76 -1.66 20.05
#